data_2e67e9702d2629ffa144fbece80daca5
#
_entry.id   2e67e9702d2629ffa144fbece80daca5
#
_cell.length_a   1.000
_cell.length_b   1.000
_cell.length_c   1.000
_cell.angle_alpha   90.00
_cell.angle_beta   90.00
_cell.angle_gamma   90.00
#
_symmetry.space_group_name_H-M   'P 1'
#
loop_
_entity.id
_entity.type
_entity.pdbx_description
1 polymer ?
#
loop_
_entity_poly.entity_id
_entity_poly.type
_entity_poly.pdbx_seq_one_letter_code
_entity_poly.pdbx_strand_id
1 'polypeptide(L)'
;MSEKPKLYGADWCPKTSGFRNYLQSEWVDFEFLDIEKDDKAMEEVKAMNGGLVKFPMVVVGDDKMKNPPIEKLRESLKRNKLV
;
A
#
# COMPACT_ATOMS: atom_id res chain seq x y z
N MET A 1 -11.81 -11.49 10.12
CA MET A 1 -10.50 -10.90 10.46
C MET A 1 -10.00 -10.08 9.30
N SER A 2 -9.69 -8.83 9.55
CA SER A 2 -9.14 -8.01 8.49
C SER A 2 -7.68 -8.34 8.28
N GLU A 3 -7.28 -8.40 7.01
CA GLU A 3 -5.89 -8.59 6.66
C GLU A 3 -5.11 -7.31 6.90
N LYS A 4 -3.81 -7.43 7.11
CA LYS A 4 -2.97 -6.25 7.20
C LYS A 4 -2.99 -5.50 5.88
N PRO A 5 -2.99 -4.17 5.92
CA PRO A 5 -2.76 -3.40 4.72
C PRO A 5 -1.41 -3.74 4.11
N LYS A 6 -1.34 -3.69 2.80
CA LYS A 6 -0.08 -3.93 2.06
C LYS A 6 0.30 -2.66 1.34
N LEU A 7 1.56 -2.26 1.53
CA LEU A 7 2.12 -1.12 0.81
C LEU A 7 3.17 -1.63 -0.17
N TYR A 8 2.90 -1.47 -1.45
CA TYR A 8 3.85 -1.84 -2.51
C TYR A 8 4.59 -0.59 -2.95
N GLY A 9 5.90 -0.63 -2.93
CA GLY A 9 6.68 0.52 -3.33
C GLY A 9 8.17 0.25 -3.39
N ALA A 10 8.96 1.31 -3.34
CA ALA A 10 10.41 1.22 -3.37
C ALA A 10 11.01 2.03 -2.23
N ASP A 11 12.08 1.53 -1.63
CA ASP A 11 12.74 2.17 -0.49
C ASP A 11 13.13 3.63 -0.77
N TRP A 12 13.58 3.89 -2.00
CA TRP A 12 14.07 5.22 -2.38
C TRP A 12 12.96 6.20 -2.73
N CYS A 13 11.74 5.74 -2.88
CA CYS A 13 10.65 6.59 -3.33
C CYS A 13 10.09 7.44 -2.17
N PRO A 14 10.14 8.79 -2.28
CA PRO A 14 9.62 9.64 -1.20
C PRO A 14 8.15 9.43 -0.91
N LYS A 15 7.35 9.14 -1.93
CA LYS A 15 5.93 8.87 -1.74
C LYS A 15 5.70 7.59 -0.97
N THR A 16 6.49 6.55 -1.25
CA THR A 16 6.44 5.30 -0.49
C THR A 16 6.77 5.55 0.97
N SER A 17 7.83 6.32 1.23
CA SER A 17 8.22 6.68 2.59
C SER A 17 7.13 7.47 3.30
N GLY A 18 6.45 8.35 2.57
CA GLY A 18 5.33 9.11 3.12
C GLY A 18 4.20 8.22 3.61
N PHE A 19 3.83 7.20 2.83
CA PHE A 19 2.80 6.25 3.23
C PHE A 19 3.24 5.40 4.41
N ARG A 20 4.51 4.99 4.43
CA ARG A 20 5.04 4.23 5.57
C ARG A 20 4.95 5.05 6.84
N ASN A 21 5.37 6.31 6.79
CA ASN A 21 5.31 7.21 7.93
C ASN A 21 3.88 7.44 8.39
N TYR A 22 2.97 7.64 7.44
CA TYR A 22 1.57 7.85 7.77
C TYR A 22 0.97 6.65 8.49
N LEU A 23 1.16 5.45 7.94
CA LEU A 23 0.63 4.24 8.54
C LEU A 23 1.20 4.00 9.92
N GLN A 24 2.49 4.29 10.10
CA GLN A 24 3.12 4.18 11.42
C GLN A 24 2.54 5.18 12.41
N SER A 25 2.24 6.39 11.95
CA SER A 25 1.68 7.43 12.82
C SER A 25 0.27 7.08 13.30
N GLU A 26 -0.46 6.27 12.52
CA GLU A 26 -1.81 5.82 12.88
C GLU A 26 -1.78 4.50 13.65
N TRP A 27 -0.59 4.00 13.97
CA TRP A 27 -0.40 2.72 14.68
C TRP A 27 -1.04 1.55 13.92
N VAL A 28 -1.07 1.63 12.60
CA VAL A 28 -1.60 0.57 11.76
C VAL A 28 -0.48 -0.43 11.48
N ASP A 29 -0.75 -1.69 11.76
CA ASP A 29 0.17 -2.76 11.44
C ASP A 29 0.01 -3.08 9.95
N PHE A 30 1.06 -2.88 9.16
CA PHE A 30 1.02 -3.05 7.71
C PHE A 30 2.25 -3.82 7.23
N GLU A 31 2.15 -4.35 6.02
CA GLU A 31 3.24 -5.07 5.38
C GLU A 31 3.82 -4.21 4.26
N PHE A 32 5.12 -3.94 4.31
CA PHE A 32 5.80 -3.23 3.24
C PHE A 32 6.42 -4.23 2.28
N LEU A 33 6.08 -4.11 1.00
CA LEU A 33 6.55 -4.99 -0.06
C LEU A 33 7.36 -4.17 -1.06
N ASP A 34 8.68 -4.39 -1.07
CA ASP A 34 9.58 -3.68 -1.97
C ASP A 34 9.58 -4.38 -3.32
N ILE A 35 8.96 -3.73 -4.31
CA ILE A 35 8.79 -4.33 -5.64
C ILE A 35 10.10 -4.53 -6.39
N GLU A 36 11.17 -3.86 -5.96
CA GLU A 36 12.48 -4.01 -6.59
C GLU A 36 13.25 -5.21 -6.04
N LYS A 37 12.90 -5.65 -4.83
CA LYS A 37 13.59 -6.75 -4.16
C LYS A 37 12.75 -8.02 -4.09
N ASP A 38 11.45 -7.91 -4.31
CA ASP A 38 10.52 -9.02 -4.21
C ASP A 38 9.79 -9.22 -5.54
N ASP A 39 10.18 -10.26 -6.26
CA ASP A 39 9.61 -10.56 -7.57
C ASP A 39 8.11 -10.83 -7.51
N LYS A 40 7.66 -11.46 -6.43
CA LYS A 40 6.24 -11.75 -6.26
C LYS A 40 5.45 -10.46 -6.09
N ALA A 41 5.98 -9.51 -5.31
CA ALA A 41 5.34 -8.21 -5.13
C ALA A 41 5.27 -7.45 -6.46
N MET A 42 6.34 -7.51 -7.26
CA MET A 42 6.34 -6.88 -8.59
C MET A 42 5.26 -7.49 -9.48
N GLU A 43 5.11 -8.81 -9.48
CA GLU A 43 4.08 -9.48 -10.27
C GLU A 43 2.68 -9.09 -9.80
N GLU A 44 2.48 -8.95 -8.49
CA GLU A 44 1.19 -8.53 -7.96
C GLU A 44 0.83 -7.12 -8.41
N VAL A 45 1.80 -6.20 -8.40
CA VAL A 45 1.59 -4.83 -8.89
C VAL A 45 1.22 -4.83 -10.36
N LYS A 46 1.92 -5.62 -11.18
CA LYS A 46 1.60 -5.74 -12.60
C LYS A 46 0.20 -6.29 -12.81
N ALA A 47 -0.19 -7.29 -12.04
CA ALA A 47 -1.51 -7.89 -12.15
C ALA A 47 -2.61 -6.88 -11.82
N MET A 48 -2.37 -6.00 -10.86
CA MET A 48 -3.34 -4.97 -10.49
C MET A 48 -3.44 -3.83 -11.49
N ASN A 49 -2.43 -3.68 -12.37
CA ASN A 49 -2.35 -2.53 -13.27
C ASN A 49 -2.26 -2.93 -14.75
N GLY A 50 -2.81 -4.10 -15.11
CA GLY A 50 -2.85 -4.52 -16.50
C GLY A 50 -1.48 -4.76 -17.13
N GLY A 51 -0.53 -5.23 -16.33
CA GLY A 51 0.83 -5.49 -16.79
C GLY A 51 1.80 -4.35 -16.60
N LEU A 52 1.33 -3.20 -16.12
CA LEU A 52 2.18 -2.03 -15.90
C LEU A 52 2.69 -1.98 -14.47
N VAL A 53 3.89 -1.42 -14.31
CA VAL A 53 4.47 -1.21 -12.98
C VAL A 53 4.09 0.18 -12.49
N LYS A 54 3.29 0.25 -11.43
CA LYS A 54 2.89 1.52 -10.81
C LYS A 54 3.06 1.42 -9.31
N PHE A 55 3.65 2.44 -8.71
CA PHE A 55 3.84 2.51 -7.25
C PHE A 55 3.88 3.97 -6.81
N PRO A 56 3.62 4.25 -5.53
CA PRO A 56 3.23 3.29 -4.50
C PRO A 56 1.78 2.84 -4.67
N MET A 57 1.52 1.60 -4.28
CA MET A 57 0.17 1.05 -4.23
C MET A 57 -0.14 0.67 -2.79
N VAL A 58 -1.35 0.96 -2.34
CA VAL A 58 -1.81 0.55 -1.01
C VAL A 58 -3.04 -0.33 -1.18
N VAL A 59 -2.99 -1.51 -0.60
CA VAL A 59 -4.11 -2.45 -0.63
C VAL A 59 -4.63 -2.62 0.79
N VAL A 60 -5.89 -2.25 1.00
CA VAL A 60 -6.56 -2.38 2.29
C VAL A 60 -7.83 -3.20 2.06
N GLY A 61 -7.82 -4.46 2.51
CA GLY A 61 -8.92 -5.37 2.21
C GLY A 61 -9.09 -5.51 0.70
N ASP A 62 -10.26 -5.15 0.19
CA ASP A 62 -10.54 -5.19 -1.25
C ASP A 62 -10.19 -3.88 -1.97
N ASP A 63 -9.78 -2.86 -1.23
CA ASP A 63 -9.46 -1.56 -1.81
C ASP A 63 -8.02 -1.55 -2.33
N LYS A 64 -7.88 -1.50 -3.65
CA LYS A 64 -6.57 -1.42 -4.32
C LYS A 64 -6.38 0.00 -4.82
N MET A 65 -5.52 0.75 -4.14
CA MET A 65 -5.36 2.18 -4.41
C MET A 65 -3.97 2.47 -4.95
N LYS A 66 -3.93 3.27 -6.00
CA LYS A 66 -2.67 3.69 -6.63
C LYS A 66 -2.37 5.12 -6.20
N ASN A 67 -1.30 5.30 -5.42
CA ASN A 67 -0.84 6.60 -4.92
C ASN A 67 -2.03 7.44 -4.40
N PRO A 68 -2.82 6.89 -3.46
CA PRO A 68 -4.05 7.57 -3.04
C PRO A 68 -3.75 8.80 -2.20
N PRO A 69 -4.64 9.80 -2.22
CA PRO A 69 -4.57 10.87 -1.24
C PRO A 69 -4.70 10.28 0.17
N ILE A 70 -4.08 10.93 1.14
CA ILE A 70 -4.12 10.45 2.53
C ILE A 70 -5.55 10.32 3.04
N GLU A 71 -6.42 11.26 2.67
CA GLU A 71 -7.83 11.23 3.08
C GLU A 71 -8.52 9.95 2.59
N LYS A 72 -8.26 9.56 1.35
CA LYS A 72 -8.85 8.36 0.77
C LYS A 72 -8.32 7.10 1.46
N LEU A 73 -7.02 7.07 1.74
CA LEU A 73 -6.42 5.96 2.47
C LEU A 73 -7.02 5.85 3.86
N ARG A 74 -7.18 6.98 4.56
CA ARG A 74 -7.75 7.01 5.89
C ARG A 74 -9.18 6.48 5.90
N GLU A 75 -9.99 6.87 4.91
CA GLU A 75 -11.36 6.36 4.80
C GLU A 75 -11.38 4.86 4.62
N SER A 76 -10.50 4.32 3.79
CA SER A 76 -10.40 2.90 3.58
C SER A 76 -10.01 2.16 4.85
N LEU A 77 -9.06 2.71 5.60
CA LEU A 77 -8.64 2.15 6.88
C LEU A 77 -9.80 2.13 7.89
N LYS A 78 -10.60 3.19 7.91
CA LYS A 78 -11.77 3.27 8.78
C LYS A 78 -12.82 2.23 8.41
N ARG A 79 -13.09 2.09 7.12
CA ARG A 79 -14.07 1.09 6.65
C ARG A 79 -13.66 -0.32 7.01
N ASN A 80 -12.37 -0.57 7.07
CA ASN A 80 -11.82 -1.88 7.41
C ASN A 80 -11.50 -2.03 8.89
N LYS A 81 -11.90 -1.04 9.68
CA LYS A 81 -11.76 -1.03 11.15
C LYS A 81 -10.31 -1.15 11.61
N LEU A 82 -9.40 -0.54 10.87
CA LEU A 82 -7.97 -0.55 11.20
C LEU A 82 -7.53 0.73 11.93
N VAL A 83 -8.35 1.74 11.92
CA VAL A 83 -8.14 2.98 12.68
C VAL A 83 -9.43 3.41 13.36
#